data_3dfca9a931a2e0211adb2a7c1230e47e
#
_entry.id   3dfca9a931a2e0211adb2a7c1230e47e
#
_cell.length_a   1.000
_cell.length_b   1.000
_cell.length_c   1.000
_cell.angle_alpha   90.00
_cell.angle_beta   90.00
_cell.angle_gamma   90.00
#
_symmetry.space_group_name_H-M   'P 1'
#
loop_
_entity.id
_entity.type
_entity.pdbx_description
1 polymer ?
#
loop_
_entity_poly.entity_id
_entity_poly.type
_entity_poly.pdbx_seq_one_letter_code
_entity_poly.pdbx_strand_id
1 'polypeptide(L)'
;MINAIQTKLQARVTTAQNTGKDVTALTAALTDMTAKLNDATSQANTAQSGVVSLTPDQGNTTTASANKAALLSARTNIKTATADLKAARQDINTITQELKAIK
;
A
#
# COMPACT_ATOMS: atom_id res chain seq x y z
N MET A 1 -2.47 -11.88 0.70
CA MET A 1 -1.22 -12.35 0.08
C MET A 1 -0.01 -11.51 0.49
N ILE A 2 -0.01 -10.19 0.26
CA ILE A 2 1.11 -9.33 0.65
C ILE A 2 1.32 -9.33 2.17
N ASN A 3 0.26 -9.37 2.95
CA ASN A 3 0.38 -9.42 4.41
C ASN A 3 1.08 -10.69 4.89
N ALA A 4 0.81 -11.82 4.22
CA ALA A 4 1.49 -13.08 4.54
C ALA A 4 2.98 -12.98 4.21
N ILE A 5 3.32 -12.36 3.08
CA ILE A 5 4.70 -12.14 2.70
C ILE A 5 5.39 -11.22 3.72
N GLN A 6 4.70 -10.16 4.14
CA GLN A 6 5.22 -9.23 5.15
C GLN A 6 5.57 -9.98 6.45
N THR A 7 4.68 -10.84 6.92
CA THR A 7 4.90 -11.61 8.13
C THR A 7 6.11 -12.52 7.99
N LYS A 8 6.24 -13.20 6.85
CA LYS A 8 7.39 -14.08 6.60
C LYS A 8 8.69 -13.30 6.53
N LEU A 9 8.68 -12.14 5.87
CA LEU A 9 9.87 -11.30 5.77
C LEU A 9 10.27 -10.76 7.14
N GLN A 10 9.30 -10.34 7.95
CA GLN A 10 9.58 -9.89 9.29
C GLN A 10 10.25 -10.98 10.12
N ALA A 11 9.75 -12.21 10.02
CA ALA A 11 10.33 -13.35 10.75
C ALA A 11 11.78 -13.59 10.31
N ARG A 12 12.06 -13.52 9.01
CA ARG A 12 13.42 -13.71 8.51
C ARG A 12 14.37 -12.60 8.95
N VAL A 13 13.89 -11.36 8.96
CA VAL A 13 14.67 -10.22 9.43
C VAL A 13 14.99 -10.39 10.91
N THR A 14 14.02 -10.81 11.70
CA THR A 14 14.21 -11.05 13.14
C THR A 14 15.25 -12.16 13.35
N THR A 15 15.15 -13.23 12.59
CA THR A 15 16.13 -14.32 12.67
C THR A 15 17.54 -13.83 12.35
N ALA A 16 17.69 -13.06 11.28
CA ALA A 16 19.00 -12.51 10.89
C ALA A 16 19.54 -11.58 11.98
N GLN A 17 18.68 -10.75 12.56
CA GLN A 17 19.05 -9.84 13.64
C GLN A 17 19.55 -10.63 14.85
N ASN A 18 18.85 -11.70 15.21
CA ASN A 18 19.20 -12.53 16.37
C ASN A 18 20.51 -13.27 16.18
N THR A 19 20.93 -13.49 14.93
CA THR A 19 22.22 -14.12 14.64
C THR A 19 23.36 -13.12 14.47
N GLY A 20 23.12 -11.85 14.81
CA GLY A 20 24.16 -10.82 14.80
C GLY A 20 24.41 -10.19 13.44
N LYS A 21 23.53 -10.41 12.47
CA LYS A 21 23.67 -9.80 11.15
C LYS A 21 23.21 -8.35 11.17
N ASP A 22 23.78 -7.54 10.28
CA ASP A 22 23.36 -6.16 10.09
C ASP A 22 22.07 -6.15 9.27
N VAL A 23 20.96 -5.70 9.89
CA VAL A 23 19.64 -5.70 9.27
C VAL A 23 19.10 -4.28 9.08
N THR A 24 19.96 -3.27 9.12
CA THR A 24 19.53 -1.88 9.01
C THR A 24 18.75 -1.62 7.73
N ALA A 25 19.30 -2.04 6.58
CA ALA A 25 18.64 -1.85 5.29
C ALA A 25 17.35 -2.68 5.20
N LEU A 26 17.38 -3.90 5.75
CA LEU A 26 16.20 -4.76 5.78
C LEU A 26 15.06 -4.15 6.58
N THR A 27 15.38 -3.63 7.75
CA THR A 27 14.39 -3.01 8.64
C THR A 27 13.79 -1.77 7.99
N ALA A 28 14.62 -0.94 7.35
CA ALA A 28 14.14 0.25 6.66
C ALA A 28 13.18 -0.10 5.52
N ALA A 29 13.53 -1.11 4.70
CA ALA A 29 12.68 -1.54 3.60
C ALA A 29 11.36 -2.13 4.12
N LEU A 30 11.43 -2.90 5.20
CA LEU A 30 10.22 -3.50 5.79
C LEU A 30 9.30 -2.43 6.36
N THR A 31 9.85 -1.41 7.01
CA THR A 31 9.08 -0.29 7.53
C THR A 31 8.38 0.46 6.39
N ASP A 32 9.11 0.73 5.30
CA ASP A 32 8.52 1.41 4.15
C ASP A 32 7.42 0.57 3.52
N MET A 33 7.64 -0.74 3.36
CA MET A 33 6.63 -1.64 2.83
C MET A 33 5.35 -1.59 3.66
N THR A 34 5.47 -1.64 4.99
CA THR A 34 4.33 -1.57 5.90
C THR A 34 3.58 -0.25 5.74
N ALA A 35 4.31 0.86 5.68
CA ALA A 35 3.71 2.17 5.50
C ALA A 35 2.96 2.27 4.16
N LYS A 36 3.55 1.75 3.08
CA LYS A 36 2.92 1.75 1.77
C LYS A 36 1.66 0.90 1.74
N LEU A 37 1.70 -0.28 2.38
CA LEU A 37 0.52 -1.14 2.44
C LEU A 37 -0.61 -0.49 3.23
N ASN A 38 -0.28 0.17 4.35
CA ASN A 38 -1.27 0.87 5.16
C ASN A 38 -1.89 2.03 4.39
N ASP A 39 -1.07 2.79 3.66
CA ASP A 39 -1.58 3.90 2.86
C ASP A 39 -2.45 3.39 1.71
N ALA A 40 -2.04 2.31 1.04
CA ALA A 40 -2.85 1.72 -0.03
C ALA A 40 -4.22 1.31 0.48
N THR A 41 -4.28 0.67 1.64
CA THR A 41 -5.54 0.28 2.27
C THR A 41 -6.40 1.50 2.59
N SER A 42 -5.79 2.54 3.16
CA SER A 42 -6.48 3.78 3.50
C SER A 42 -7.05 4.45 2.24
N GLN A 43 -6.25 4.53 1.18
CA GLN A 43 -6.69 5.15 -0.08
C GLN A 43 -7.84 4.37 -0.70
N ALA A 44 -7.76 3.04 -0.69
CA ALA A 44 -8.84 2.20 -1.23
C ALA A 44 -10.13 2.38 -0.43
N ASN A 45 -10.03 2.44 0.89
CA ASN A 45 -11.20 2.67 1.74
C ASN A 45 -11.81 4.05 1.51
N THR A 46 -10.98 5.06 1.34
CA THR A 46 -11.43 6.42 1.04
C THR A 46 -12.15 6.47 -0.29
N ALA A 47 -11.61 5.80 -1.32
CA ALA A 47 -12.24 5.73 -2.63
C ALA A 47 -13.60 5.07 -2.53
N GLN A 48 -13.71 3.96 -1.83
CA GLN A 48 -14.98 3.26 -1.64
C GLN A 48 -16.00 4.13 -0.92
N SER A 49 -15.59 4.76 0.17
CA SER A 49 -16.48 5.62 0.95
C SER A 49 -16.98 6.80 0.13
N GLY A 50 -16.13 7.33 -0.75
CA GLY A 50 -16.47 8.49 -1.56
C GLY A 50 -17.52 8.20 -2.64
N VAL A 51 -17.67 6.93 -3.05
CA VAL A 51 -18.59 6.59 -4.14
C VAL A 51 -19.78 5.74 -3.69
N VAL A 52 -19.72 5.11 -2.53
CA VAL A 52 -20.76 4.17 -2.09
C VAL A 52 -22.11 4.85 -1.91
N SER A 53 -22.13 6.14 -1.59
CA SER A 53 -23.36 6.90 -1.36
C SER A 53 -23.81 7.72 -2.56
N LEU A 54 -23.15 7.59 -3.71
CA LEU A 54 -23.54 8.33 -4.90
C LEU A 54 -24.90 7.85 -5.40
N THR A 55 -25.71 8.81 -5.85
CA THR A 55 -27.03 8.55 -6.41
C THR A 55 -27.11 9.12 -7.83
N PRO A 56 -28.02 8.62 -8.67
CA PRO A 56 -28.22 9.19 -10.00
C PRO A 56 -28.58 10.68 -9.91
N ASP A 57 -28.13 11.48 -10.88
CA ASP A 57 -28.38 12.93 -10.87
C ASP A 57 -29.79 13.29 -11.32
N GLN A 58 -30.47 12.43 -12.04
CA GLN A 58 -31.85 12.62 -12.50
C GLN A 58 -32.04 13.97 -13.20
N GLY A 59 -31.02 14.43 -13.93
CA GLY A 59 -31.04 15.69 -14.63
C GLY A 59 -30.60 16.88 -13.78
N ASN A 60 -30.24 16.69 -12.53
CA ASN A 60 -29.79 17.76 -11.64
C ASN A 60 -28.31 18.05 -11.88
N THR A 61 -27.98 19.23 -12.38
CA THR A 61 -26.63 19.63 -12.73
C THR A 61 -25.69 19.64 -11.51
N THR A 62 -26.21 20.11 -10.37
CA THR A 62 -25.41 20.16 -9.14
C THR A 62 -25.04 18.76 -8.68
N THR A 63 -25.99 17.81 -8.71
CA THR A 63 -25.75 16.43 -8.34
C THR A 63 -24.75 15.79 -9.32
N ALA A 64 -24.91 16.06 -10.62
CA ALA A 64 -24.00 15.53 -11.64
C ALA A 64 -22.57 16.02 -11.40
N SER A 65 -22.38 17.29 -11.09
CA SER A 65 -21.06 17.87 -10.81
C SER A 65 -20.47 17.26 -9.55
N ALA A 66 -21.25 17.08 -8.50
CA ALA A 66 -20.79 16.47 -7.26
C ALA A 66 -20.39 15.00 -7.48
N ASN A 67 -21.18 14.25 -8.24
CA ASN A 67 -20.87 12.86 -8.57
C ASN A 67 -19.57 12.76 -9.36
N LYS A 68 -19.39 13.65 -10.34
CA LYS A 68 -18.16 13.68 -11.13
C LYS A 68 -16.94 13.96 -10.26
N ALA A 69 -17.04 14.94 -9.36
CA ALA A 69 -15.95 15.29 -8.45
C ALA A 69 -15.61 14.11 -7.54
N ALA A 70 -16.61 13.40 -7.00
CA ALA A 70 -16.40 12.24 -6.14
C ALA A 70 -15.72 11.12 -6.90
N LEU A 71 -16.11 10.87 -8.16
CA LEU A 71 -15.50 9.83 -8.98
C LEU A 71 -14.06 10.16 -9.32
N LEU A 72 -13.76 11.44 -9.60
CA LEU A 72 -12.37 11.86 -9.86
C LEU A 72 -11.50 11.71 -8.64
N SER A 73 -12.02 12.06 -7.46
CA SER A 73 -11.31 11.87 -6.20
C SER A 73 -11.03 10.40 -5.94
N ALA A 74 -12.02 9.52 -6.14
CA ALA A 74 -11.86 8.09 -5.97
C ALA A 74 -10.81 7.54 -6.93
N ARG A 75 -10.81 8.01 -8.17
CA ARG A 75 -9.81 7.61 -9.16
C ARG A 75 -8.40 7.99 -8.71
N THR A 76 -8.23 9.19 -8.17
CA THR A 76 -6.95 9.66 -7.65
C THR A 76 -6.50 8.78 -6.49
N ASN A 77 -7.42 8.45 -5.58
CA ASN A 77 -7.10 7.58 -4.45
C ASN A 77 -6.66 6.19 -4.92
N ILE A 78 -7.31 5.63 -5.93
CA ILE A 78 -6.94 4.33 -6.49
C ILE A 78 -5.58 4.39 -7.16
N LYS A 79 -5.27 5.46 -7.87
CA LYS A 79 -3.95 5.65 -8.47
C LYS A 79 -2.86 5.68 -7.39
N THR A 80 -3.11 6.40 -6.29
CA THR A 80 -2.17 6.46 -5.18
C THR A 80 -1.98 5.08 -4.55
N ALA A 81 -3.09 4.34 -4.33
CA ALA A 81 -3.01 2.99 -3.78
C ALA A 81 -2.20 2.07 -4.70
N THR A 82 -2.39 2.18 -6.01
CA THR A 82 -1.63 1.37 -6.99
C THR A 82 -0.14 1.70 -6.92
N ALA A 83 0.20 2.98 -6.81
CA ALA A 83 1.59 3.39 -6.68
C ALA A 83 2.21 2.86 -5.39
N ASP A 84 1.43 2.88 -4.29
CA ASP A 84 1.88 2.34 -3.01
C ASP A 84 2.15 0.84 -3.11
N LEU A 85 1.28 0.08 -3.78
CA LEU A 85 1.47 -1.35 -3.94
C LEU A 85 2.71 -1.65 -4.79
N LYS A 86 2.96 -0.84 -5.81
CA LYS A 86 4.16 -0.96 -6.63
C LYS A 86 5.41 -0.72 -5.80
N ALA A 87 5.39 0.32 -4.96
CA ALA A 87 6.51 0.63 -4.08
C ALA A 87 6.73 -0.50 -3.05
N ALA A 88 5.65 -1.05 -2.49
CA ALA A 88 5.75 -2.17 -1.55
C ALA A 88 6.36 -3.39 -2.23
N ARG A 89 6.01 -3.65 -3.49
CA ARG A 89 6.60 -4.76 -4.26
C ARG A 89 8.10 -4.57 -4.44
N GLN A 90 8.52 -3.34 -4.71
CA GLN A 90 9.95 -3.02 -4.83
C GLN A 90 10.67 -3.27 -3.50
N ASP A 91 10.03 -2.91 -2.38
CA ASP A 91 10.58 -3.15 -1.06
C ASP A 91 10.74 -4.66 -0.80
N ILE A 92 9.77 -5.47 -1.21
CA ILE A 92 9.86 -6.93 -1.10
C ILE A 92 11.08 -7.44 -1.87
N ASN A 93 11.30 -6.94 -3.08
CA ASN A 93 12.46 -7.32 -3.87
C ASN A 93 13.77 -6.93 -3.19
N THR A 94 13.82 -5.72 -2.64
CA THR A 94 14.99 -5.23 -1.90
C THR A 94 15.30 -6.14 -0.70
N ILE A 95 14.28 -6.46 0.07
CA ILE A 95 14.43 -7.31 1.26
C ILE A 95 14.94 -8.70 0.84
N THR A 96 14.36 -9.26 -0.22
CA THR A 96 14.75 -10.58 -0.70
C THR A 96 16.22 -10.61 -1.11
N GLN A 97 16.66 -9.58 -1.84
CA GLN A 97 18.06 -9.49 -2.28
C GLN A 97 19.00 -9.31 -1.10
N GLU A 98 18.63 -8.48 -0.15
CA GLU A 98 19.46 -8.24 1.05
C GLU A 98 19.56 -9.50 1.89
N LEU A 99 18.48 -10.26 2.05
CA LEU A 99 18.52 -11.52 2.78
C LEU A 99 19.43 -12.54 2.12
N LYS A 100 19.45 -12.58 0.78
CA LYS A 100 20.37 -13.45 0.05
C LYS A 100 21.82 -13.04 0.28
N ALA A 101 22.09 -11.75 0.36
CA ALA A 101 23.45 -11.24 0.56
C ALA A 101 23.97 -11.54 1.96
N ILE A 102 23.07 -11.69 2.94
CA ILE A 102 23.45 -11.96 4.33
C ILE A 102 23.94 -13.40 4.54
N LYS A 103 23.57 -14.35 3.72
CA LYS A 103 23.95 -15.76 3.87
C LYS A 103 25.46 -16.00 4.02
#